data_502430fcf22e9cef93f4271828e18071
#
_entry.id   502430fcf22e9cef93f4271828e18071
#
_cell.length_a   1.000
_cell.length_b   1.000
_cell.length_c   1.000
_cell.angle_alpha   90.00
_cell.angle_beta   90.00
_cell.angle_gamma   90.00
#
_symmetry.space_group_name_H-M   'P 1'
#
loop_
_entity.id
_entity.type
_entity.pdbx_description
1 polymer ?
#
loop_
_entity_poly.entity_id
_entity_poly.type
_entity_poly.pdbx_seq_one_letter_code
_entity_poly.pdbx_strand_id
1 'polypeptide(L)'
;MDIPLVVPMPPNWRIDWAVWEAAQPELFADMQRTVDAPFNGDAAHVLENAQTACERLTGLSEFRSLTERQRQIVFLACFFHDVGKTLTTKRIKRQWVAPNHDLRGAELSRYLLWTDYKLAGTMDMLSFREAVSLLVLHHETPLMFQDVLKQGDAESLFSVKSLAANGILVPDFTLELLGVLGLAIATTVDEKEACNRFMETAEKNGYLHEPPKFADDTSRFAFLSRRSNDSDVVVADDTWGEIIMMAGLPGTGKDTWIGRNHPELPMISLDEIRKEIHVLPTEPQEPVVSLAYSRAREFLRNKTPFLWNATNISTDIRNRQLSLFAQYGAAVRIVYLETSVDEQYRRNRNRVAVVPEEAVTRMRRHLVLPTIHEARRVEYIMV
;
A
#
# COMPACT_ATOMS: atom_id res chain seq x y z
N MET A 1 -2.22 10.57 -20.32
CA MET A 1 -1.78 9.32 -19.68
C MET A 1 -2.34 8.20 -20.55
N ASP A 2 -1.52 7.64 -21.41
CA ASP A 2 -1.95 6.51 -22.24
C ASP A 2 -1.87 5.23 -21.41
N ILE A 3 -2.91 5.01 -20.59
CA ILE A 3 -3.12 3.69 -20.02
C ILE A 3 -3.65 2.86 -21.19
N PRO A 4 -2.90 1.87 -21.69
CA PRO A 4 -3.32 1.11 -22.89
C PRO A 4 -4.54 0.21 -22.62
N LEU A 5 -5.11 0.27 -21.43
CA LEU A 5 -6.27 -0.49 -21.03
C LEU A 5 -7.54 0.32 -21.27
N VAL A 6 -8.30 -0.07 -22.25
CA VAL A 6 -9.60 0.53 -22.53
C VAL A 6 -10.59 0.11 -21.45
N VAL A 7 -10.77 0.97 -20.46
CA VAL A 7 -11.83 0.81 -19.46
C VAL A 7 -13.19 0.99 -20.14
N PRO A 8 -14.19 0.16 -19.83
CA PRO A 8 -15.51 0.26 -20.43
C PRO A 8 -16.14 1.65 -20.25
N MET A 9 -16.58 2.23 -21.36
CA MET A 9 -17.12 3.60 -21.44
C MET A 9 -18.52 3.59 -22.06
N PRO A 10 -19.34 4.64 -21.81
CA PRO A 10 -20.61 4.80 -22.51
C PRO A 10 -20.41 4.82 -24.03
N PRO A 11 -21.39 4.39 -24.84
CA PRO A 11 -22.71 3.88 -24.41
C PRO A 11 -22.74 2.39 -24.12
N ASN A 12 -21.73 1.62 -24.53
CA ASN A 12 -21.83 0.16 -24.63
C ASN A 12 -21.37 -0.58 -23.36
N TRP A 13 -20.49 0.01 -22.55
CA TRP A 13 -19.93 -0.59 -21.34
C TRP A 13 -19.31 -1.99 -21.56
N ARG A 14 -18.81 -2.25 -22.77
CA ARG A 14 -18.22 -3.55 -23.15
C ARG A 14 -16.75 -3.59 -22.79
N ILE A 15 -16.32 -4.76 -22.35
CA ILE A 15 -14.91 -5.08 -22.08
C ILE A 15 -14.36 -5.81 -23.31
N ASP A 16 -13.24 -5.37 -23.84
CA ASP A 16 -12.50 -6.07 -24.88
C ASP A 16 -11.36 -6.88 -24.24
N TRP A 17 -11.68 -8.10 -23.82
CA TRP A 17 -10.71 -8.99 -23.19
C TRP A 17 -9.52 -9.34 -24.06
N ALA A 18 -9.68 -9.34 -25.40
CA ALA A 18 -8.57 -9.62 -26.31
C ALA A 18 -7.49 -8.51 -26.25
N VAL A 19 -7.91 -7.25 -26.10
CA VAL A 19 -6.97 -6.12 -25.90
C VAL A 19 -6.24 -6.25 -24.57
N TRP A 20 -6.94 -6.67 -23.51
CA TRP A 20 -6.35 -6.87 -22.19
C TRP A 20 -5.34 -8.02 -22.19
N GLU A 21 -5.70 -9.16 -22.77
CA GLU A 21 -4.82 -10.33 -22.89
C GLU A 21 -3.57 -10.00 -23.73
N ALA A 22 -3.73 -9.29 -24.85
CA ALA A 22 -2.60 -8.85 -25.66
C ALA A 22 -1.64 -7.91 -24.93
N ALA A 23 -2.15 -7.08 -24.01
CA ALA A 23 -1.33 -6.17 -23.20
C ALA A 23 -0.59 -6.89 -22.06
N GLN A 24 -1.14 -7.96 -21.51
CA GLN A 24 -0.60 -8.69 -20.34
C GLN A 24 -0.69 -10.22 -20.51
N PRO A 25 -0.10 -10.81 -21.55
CA PRO A 25 -0.31 -12.24 -21.89
C PRO A 25 0.20 -13.20 -20.80
N GLU A 26 1.31 -12.87 -20.14
CA GLU A 26 1.86 -13.70 -19.06
C GLU A 26 0.94 -13.70 -17.83
N LEU A 27 0.43 -12.53 -17.47
CA LEU A 27 -0.50 -12.40 -16.33
C LEU A 27 -1.80 -13.17 -16.60
N PHE A 28 -2.38 -13.03 -17.79
CA PHE A 28 -3.58 -13.80 -18.19
C PHE A 28 -3.33 -15.30 -18.10
N ALA A 29 -2.19 -15.78 -18.61
CA ALA A 29 -1.82 -17.19 -18.54
C ALA A 29 -1.64 -17.68 -17.09
N ASP A 30 -1.05 -16.86 -16.19
CA ASP A 30 -0.91 -17.20 -14.78
C ASP A 30 -2.25 -17.24 -14.07
N MET A 31 -3.13 -16.28 -14.29
CA MET A 31 -4.48 -16.25 -13.73
C MET A 31 -5.33 -17.42 -14.24
N GLN A 32 -5.21 -17.78 -15.53
CA GLN A 32 -5.93 -18.92 -16.14
C GLN A 32 -5.47 -20.26 -15.57
N ARG A 33 -4.20 -20.42 -15.22
CA ARG A 33 -3.66 -21.66 -14.63
C ARG A 33 -3.92 -21.80 -13.13
N THR A 34 -4.22 -20.69 -12.46
CA THR A 34 -4.39 -20.67 -11.02
C THR A 34 -5.82 -21.02 -10.63
N VAL A 35 -5.96 -22.08 -9.83
CA VAL A 35 -7.24 -22.44 -9.20
C VAL A 35 -7.62 -21.35 -8.22
N ASP A 36 -8.85 -20.88 -8.29
CA ASP A 36 -9.38 -19.92 -7.32
C ASP A 36 -9.63 -20.61 -5.97
N ALA A 37 -8.93 -20.14 -4.94
CA ALA A 37 -8.99 -20.70 -3.58
C ALA A 37 -9.59 -19.66 -2.61
N PRO A 38 -10.40 -20.08 -1.63
CA PRO A 38 -10.74 -21.46 -1.26
C PRO A 38 -11.67 -22.15 -2.27
N PHE A 39 -11.34 -23.39 -2.61
CA PHE A 39 -12.09 -24.16 -3.62
C PHE A 39 -12.96 -25.22 -2.97
N ASN A 40 -14.27 -25.17 -3.21
CA ASN A 40 -15.30 -26.05 -2.65
C ASN A 40 -16.28 -26.59 -3.72
N GLY A 41 -15.82 -26.89 -4.92
CA GLY A 41 -16.71 -27.37 -5.99
C GLY A 41 -16.02 -27.55 -7.33
N ASP A 42 -16.69 -27.19 -8.43
CA ASP A 42 -16.09 -27.20 -9.77
C ASP A 42 -15.03 -26.11 -9.90
N ALA A 43 -13.92 -26.46 -10.53
CA ALA A 43 -12.72 -25.63 -10.56
C ALA A 43 -12.96 -24.33 -11.34
N ALA A 44 -13.22 -23.24 -10.63
CA ALA A 44 -13.08 -21.90 -11.19
C ALA A 44 -11.61 -21.49 -11.18
N HIS A 45 -11.23 -20.67 -12.15
CA HIS A 45 -9.89 -20.09 -12.23
C HIS A 45 -9.94 -18.60 -11.88
N VAL A 46 -8.83 -18.09 -11.38
CA VAL A 46 -8.71 -16.67 -10.96
C VAL A 46 -9.08 -15.71 -12.10
N LEU A 47 -8.72 -16.04 -13.34
CA LEU A 47 -9.06 -15.22 -14.52
C LEU A 47 -10.59 -15.15 -14.74
N GLU A 48 -11.27 -16.30 -14.71
CA GLU A 48 -12.71 -16.37 -14.95
C GLU A 48 -13.49 -15.56 -13.90
N ASN A 49 -13.10 -15.67 -12.63
CA ASN A 49 -13.71 -14.91 -11.55
C ASN A 49 -13.45 -13.42 -11.66
N ALA A 50 -12.22 -13.02 -12.01
CA ALA A 50 -11.88 -11.62 -12.24
C ALA A 50 -12.68 -11.01 -13.42
N GLN A 51 -12.81 -11.75 -14.53
CA GLN A 51 -13.61 -11.32 -15.68
C GLN A 51 -15.09 -11.19 -15.30
N THR A 52 -15.65 -12.18 -14.62
CA THR A 52 -17.04 -12.16 -14.15
C THR A 52 -17.31 -10.99 -13.20
N ALA A 53 -16.39 -10.69 -12.28
CA ALA A 53 -16.49 -9.54 -11.39
C ALA A 53 -16.47 -8.21 -12.17
N CYS A 54 -15.58 -8.08 -13.15
CA CYS A 54 -15.52 -6.90 -14.02
C CYS A 54 -16.78 -6.71 -14.87
N GLU A 55 -17.37 -7.79 -15.38
CA GLU A 55 -18.65 -7.74 -16.11
C GLU A 55 -19.78 -7.29 -15.20
N ARG A 56 -19.86 -7.81 -13.97
CA ARG A 56 -20.81 -7.34 -12.95
C ARG A 56 -20.60 -5.87 -12.62
N LEU A 57 -19.34 -5.43 -12.45
CA LEU A 57 -18.99 -4.04 -12.18
C LEU A 57 -19.56 -3.09 -13.23
N THR A 58 -19.42 -3.41 -14.52
CA THR A 58 -19.95 -2.57 -15.61
C THR A 58 -21.47 -2.47 -15.64
N GLY A 59 -22.16 -3.39 -14.98
CA GLY A 59 -23.61 -3.39 -14.80
C GLY A 59 -24.13 -2.50 -13.66
N LEU A 60 -23.26 -2.16 -12.68
CA LEU A 60 -23.64 -1.37 -11.52
C LEU A 60 -23.92 0.10 -11.88
N SER A 61 -25.02 0.65 -11.35
CA SER A 61 -25.34 2.09 -11.46
C SER A 61 -24.29 2.95 -10.77
N GLU A 62 -23.79 2.50 -9.65
CA GLU A 62 -22.73 3.10 -8.84
C GLU A 62 -21.45 3.28 -9.66
N PHE A 63 -21.00 2.25 -10.37
CA PHE A 63 -19.85 2.35 -11.26
C PHE A 63 -20.06 3.35 -12.40
N ARG A 64 -21.25 3.35 -12.99
CA ARG A 64 -21.58 4.21 -14.13
C ARG A 64 -21.67 5.69 -13.74
N SER A 65 -21.97 6.00 -12.49
CA SER A 65 -22.02 7.37 -11.94
C SER A 65 -20.64 7.96 -11.61
N LEU A 66 -19.61 7.12 -11.47
CA LEU A 66 -18.25 7.56 -11.18
C LEU A 66 -17.66 8.43 -12.29
N THR A 67 -16.67 9.25 -11.93
CA THR A 67 -15.83 9.95 -12.90
C THR A 67 -14.99 8.95 -13.72
N GLU A 68 -14.46 9.37 -14.85
CA GLU A 68 -13.60 8.52 -15.70
C GLU A 68 -12.40 7.98 -14.92
N ARG A 69 -11.71 8.83 -14.15
CA ARG A 69 -10.57 8.44 -13.32
C ARG A 69 -10.95 7.40 -12.26
N GLN A 70 -12.05 7.61 -11.58
CA GLN A 70 -12.57 6.66 -10.58
C GLN A 70 -12.95 5.32 -11.21
N ARG A 71 -13.59 5.34 -12.39
CA ARG A 71 -13.87 4.12 -13.16
C ARG A 71 -12.61 3.36 -13.53
N GLN A 72 -11.56 4.05 -13.97
CA GLN A 72 -10.27 3.44 -14.29
C GLN A 72 -9.67 2.74 -13.06
N ILE A 73 -9.67 3.41 -11.91
CA ILE A 73 -9.12 2.89 -10.66
C ILE A 73 -9.88 1.65 -10.21
N VAL A 74 -11.21 1.74 -10.07
CA VAL A 74 -12.00 0.62 -9.54
C VAL A 74 -12.07 -0.55 -10.52
N PHE A 75 -12.02 -0.30 -11.84
CA PHE A 75 -11.99 -1.37 -12.83
C PHE A 75 -10.66 -2.14 -12.78
N LEU A 76 -9.52 -1.43 -12.70
CA LEU A 76 -8.21 -2.06 -12.50
C LEU A 76 -8.17 -2.85 -11.19
N ALA A 77 -8.67 -2.28 -10.10
CA ALA A 77 -8.75 -2.96 -8.82
C ALA A 77 -9.63 -4.21 -8.89
N CYS A 78 -10.75 -4.15 -9.58
CA CYS A 78 -11.65 -5.28 -9.80
C CYS A 78 -10.99 -6.40 -10.61
N PHE A 79 -10.23 -6.07 -11.65
CA PHE A 79 -9.47 -7.07 -12.41
C PHE A 79 -8.34 -7.69 -11.57
N PHE A 80 -7.69 -6.92 -10.71
CA PHE A 80 -6.56 -7.35 -9.90
C PHE A 80 -6.93 -7.89 -8.50
N HIS A 81 -8.20 -7.86 -8.07
CA HIS A 81 -8.56 -8.14 -6.67
C HIS A 81 -7.98 -9.46 -6.15
N ASP A 82 -8.00 -10.49 -6.98
CA ASP A 82 -7.52 -11.84 -6.67
C ASP A 82 -6.19 -12.21 -7.33
N VAL A 83 -5.49 -11.25 -7.97
CA VAL A 83 -4.25 -11.54 -8.70
C VAL A 83 -3.15 -12.13 -7.80
N GLY A 84 -3.17 -11.82 -6.51
CA GLY A 84 -2.24 -12.39 -5.53
C GLY A 84 -2.36 -13.90 -5.34
N LYS A 85 -3.51 -14.49 -5.68
CA LYS A 85 -3.72 -15.94 -5.67
C LYS A 85 -2.76 -16.65 -6.64
N THR A 86 -2.31 -15.99 -7.72
CA THR A 86 -1.31 -16.55 -8.63
C THR A 86 0.03 -16.83 -7.94
N LEU A 87 0.34 -16.13 -6.86
CA LEU A 87 1.57 -16.26 -6.09
C LEU A 87 1.42 -17.08 -4.80
N THR A 88 0.20 -17.23 -4.28
CA THR A 88 -0.02 -17.76 -2.93
C THR A 88 -0.85 -19.04 -2.89
N THR A 89 -1.57 -19.37 -3.97
CA THR A 89 -2.40 -20.57 -4.02
C THR A 89 -1.55 -21.84 -3.88
N LYS A 90 -1.90 -22.64 -2.88
CA LYS A 90 -1.25 -23.91 -2.58
C LYS A 90 -2.23 -24.92 -2.01
N ARG A 91 -1.84 -26.20 -2.10
CA ARG A 91 -2.66 -27.30 -1.56
C ARG A 91 -2.16 -27.69 -0.17
N ILE A 92 -3.02 -27.57 0.86
CA ILE A 92 -2.73 -28.01 2.22
C ILE A 92 -3.82 -29.04 2.63
N LYS A 93 -3.40 -30.25 3.03
CA LYS A 93 -4.34 -31.32 3.48
C LYS A 93 -5.53 -31.52 2.52
N ARG A 94 -5.30 -31.55 1.23
CA ARG A 94 -6.30 -31.70 0.15
C ARG A 94 -7.21 -30.48 -0.10
N GLN A 95 -7.03 -29.39 0.60
CA GLN A 95 -7.75 -28.12 0.35
C GLN A 95 -6.87 -27.12 -0.36
N TRP A 96 -7.43 -26.35 -1.28
CA TRP A 96 -6.77 -25.22 -1.88
C TRP A 96 -6.93 -24.00 -0.97
N VAL A 97 -5.83 -23.30 -0.72
CA VAL A 97 -5.77 -22.09 0.11
C VAL A 97 -4.87 -21.03 -0.56
N ALA A 98 -5.18 -19.78 -0.36
CA ALA A 98 -4.40 -18.65 -0.87
C ALA A 98 -4.13 -17.62 0.27
N PRO A 99 -3.22 -17.95 1.21
CA PRO A 99 -2.97 -17.08 2.36
C PRO A 99 -2.32 -15.76 1.92
N ASN A 100 -2.77 -14.64 2.51
CA ASN A 100 -2.27 -13.28 2.25
C ASN A 100 -2.31 -12.91 0.75
N HIS A 101 -3.30 -13.40 0.01
CA HIS A 101 -3.44 -13.07 -1.41
C HIS A 101 -3.75 -11.59 -1.63
N ASP A 102 -4.45 -10.96 -0.71
CA ASP A 102 -4.75 -9.54 -0.64
C ASP A 102 -3.46 -8.69 -0.63
N LEU A 103 -2.55 -8.96 0.31
CA LEU A 103 -1.25 -8.28 0.41
C LEU A 103 -0.40 -8.54 -0.84
N ARG A 104 -0.31 -9.81 -1.28
CA ARG A 104 0.47 -10.17 -2.48
C ARG A 104 -0.14 -9.63 -3.77
N GLY A 105 -1.45 -9.52 -3.81
CA GLY A 105 -2.18 -8.86 -4.89
C GLY A 105 -1.89 -7.37 -4.97
N ALA A 106 -1.90 -6.69 -3.83
CA ALA A 106 -1.54 -5.27 -3.74
C ALA A 106 -0.06 -5.02 -4.14
N GLU A 107 0.87 -5.86 -3.73
CA GLU A 107 2.28 -5.79 -4.16
C GLU A 107 2.43 -5.99 -5.67
N LEU A 108 1.76 -7.01 -6.23
CA LEU A 108 1.84 -7.33 -7.65
C LEU A 108 1.16 -6.26 -8.51
N SER A 109 -0.04 -5.81 -8.16
CA SER A 109 -0.74 -4.74 -8.87
C SER A 109 0.08 -3.45 -8.88
N ARG A 110 0.66 -3.06 -7.75
CA ARG A 110 1.59 -1.92 -7.66
C ARG A 110 2.77 -2.09 -8.61
N TYR A 111 3.41 -3.26 -8.58
CA TYR A 111 4.56 -3.55 -9.44
C TYR A 111 4.21 -3.42 -10.92
N LEU A 112 3.12 -4.04 -11.38
CA LEU A 112 2.66 -3.96 -12.76
C LEU A 112 2.32 -2.53 -13.18
N LEU A 113 1.55 -1.82 -12.37
CA LEU A 113 1.18 -0.43 -12.64
C LEU A 113 2.40 0.50 -12.67
N TRP A 114 3.40 0.22 -11.85
CA TRP A 114 4.65 1.00 -11.85
C TRP A 114 5.52 0.73 -13.06
N THR A 115 5.72 -0.55 -13.42
CA THR A 115 6.68 -0.95 -14.47
C THR A 115 6.08 -0.96 -15.87
N ASP A 116 4.95 -1.62 -16.04
CA ASP A 116 4.35 -1.88 -17.34
C ASP A 116 3.50 -0.69 -17.80
N TYR A 117 2.76 -0.10 -16.86
CA TYR A 117 1.94 1.10 -17.12
C TYR A 117 2.66 2.41 -16.84
N LYS A 118 3.91 2.36 -16.33
CA LYS A 118 4.77 3.53 -16.06
C LYS A 118 4.14 4.58 -15.15
N LEU A 119 3.28 4.16 -14.22
CA LEU A 119 2.63 5.04 -13.24
C LEU A 119 3.57 5.38 -12.09
N ALA A 120 4.56 6.24 -12.38
CA ALA A 120 5.58 6.70 -11.43
C ALA A 120 6.12 8.07 -11.83
N GLY A 121 6.75 8.77 -10.89
CA GLY A 121 7.44 10.03 -11.13
C GLY A 121 6.63 11.29 -10.88
N THR A 122 5.33 11.18 -10.62
CA THR A 122 4.48 12.30 -10.17
C THR A 122 3.56 11.84 -9.03
N MET A 123 3.13 12.80 -8.19
CA MET A 123 2.16 12.50 -7.11
C MET A 123 0.83 12.01 -7.67
N ASP A 124 0.39 12.51 -8.82
CA ASP A 124 -0.83 12.09 -9.50
C ASP A 124 -0.77 10.62 -9.92
N MET A 125 0.35 10.18 -10.52
CA MET A 125 0.57 8.78 -10.90
C MET A 125 0.70 7.87 -9.68
N LEU A 126 1.37 8.33 -8.63
CA LEU A 126 1.48 7.60 -7.37
C LEU A 126 0.10 7.42 -6.75
N SER A 127 -0.68 8.48 -6.62
CA SER A 127 -2.02 8.42 -6.03
C SER A 127 -2.92 7.43 -6.77
N PHE A 128 -2.95 7.49 -8.10
CA PHE A 128 -3.70 6.55 -8.92
C PHE A 128 -3.27 5.09 -8.67
N ARG A 129 -1.98 4.81 -8.75
CA ARG A 129 -1.41 3.46 -8.56
C ARG A 129 -1.69 2.93 -7.16
N GLU A 130 -1.47 3.74 -6.14
CA GLU A 130 -1.67 3.32 -4.76
C GLU A 130 -3.15 3.18 -4.41
N ALA A 131 -4.05 3.97 -5.03
CA ALA A 131 -5.49 3.76 -4.88
C ALA A 131 -5.90 2.37 -5.38
N VAL A 132 -5.44 1.94 -6.56
CA VAL A 132 -5.67 0.57 -7.05
C VAL A 132 -5.11 -0.46 -6.07
N SER A 133 -3.87 -0.28 -5.61
CA SER A 133 -3.22 -1.22 -4.69
C SER A 133 -3.93 -1.33 -3.34
N LEU A 134 -4.42 -0.21 -2.79
CA LEU A 134 -5.19 -0.18 -1.55
C LEU A 134 -6.57 -0.84 -1.71
N LEU A 135 -7.23 -0.62 -2.84
CA LEU A 135 -8.49 -1.30 -3.15
C LEU A 135 -8.29 -2.82 -3.22
N VAL A 136 -7.21 -3.29 -3.87
CA VAL A 136 -6.85 -4.71 -3.91
C VAL A 136 -6.53 -5.24 -2.51
N LEU A 137 -5.78 -4.48 -1.69
CA LEU A 137 -5.45 -4.88 -0.31
C LEU A 137 -6.69 -5.05 0.58
N HIS A 138 -7.70 -4.23 0.38
CA HIS A 138 -8.87 -4.15 1.25
C HIS A 138 -10.16 -4.70 0.61
N HIS A 139 -10.07 -5.40 -0.53
CA HIS A 139 -11.24 -5.81 -1.32
C HIS A 139 -12.25 -6.65 -0.53
N GLU A 140 -11.81 -7.47 0.43
CA GLU A 140 -12.70 -8.29 1.27
C GLU A 140 -13.37 -7.49 2.42
N THR A 141 -12.85 -6.31 2.76
CA THR A 141 -13.33 -5.55 3.92
C THR A 141 -14.84 -5.22 3.86
N PRO A 142 -15.40 -4.73 2.73
CA PRO A 142 -16.83 -4.49 2.64
C PRO A 142 -17.68 -5.76 2.75
N LEU A 143 -17.21 -6.89 2.22
CA LEU A 143 -17.93 -8.16 2.25
C LEU A 143 -18.07 -8.71 3.68
N MET A 144 -17.05 -8.47 4.52
CA MET A 144 -16.96 -8.95 5.90
C MET A 144 -17.50 -7.93 6.92
N PHE A 145 -18.06 -6.81 6.48
CA PHE A 145 -18.42 -5.70 7.37
C PHE A 145 -19.52 -6.04 8.38
N GLN A 146 -20.37 -7.04 8.10
CA GLN A 146 -21.34 -7.55 9.06
C GLN A 146 -20.69 -8.05 10.36
N ASP A 147 -19.48 -8.61 10.29
CA ASP A 147 -18.77 -9.08 11.47
C ASP A 147 -18.20 -7.90 12.30
N VAL A 148 -17.88 -6.79 11.64
CA VAL A 148 -17.50 -5.54 12.33
C VAL A 148 -18.70 -4.92 13.05
N LEU A 149 -19.88 -4.90 12.41
CA LEU A 149 -21.12 -4.39 13.02
C LEU A 149 -21.52 -5.17 14.28
N LYS A 150 -21.28 -6.48 14.33
CA LYS A 150 -21.53 -7.31 15.53
C LYS A 150 -20.66 -6.89 16.74
N GLN A 151 -19.53 -6.22 16.50
CA GLN A 151 -18.63 -5.71 17.56
C GLN A 151 -19.12 -4.38 18.16
N GLY A 152 -20.10 -3.74 17.52
CA GLY A 152 -20.76 -2.51 17.98
C GLY A 152 -20.39 -1.25 17.21
N ASP A 153 -21.13 -0.18 17.48
CA ASP A 153 -21.03 1.07 16.73
C ASP A 153 -19.65 1.75 16.83
N ALA A 154 -18.99 1.67 17.98
CA ALA A 154 -17.66 2.26 18.15
C ALA A 154 -16.61 1.58 17.28
N GLU A 155 -16.67 0.25 17.12
CA GLU A 155 -15.75 -0.50 16.30
C GLU A 155 -16.04 -0.28 14.79
N SER A 156 -17.31 -0.23 14.40
CA SER A 156 -17.67 0.05 13.01
C SER A 156 -17.26 1.47 12.58
N LEU A 157 -17.43 2.46 13.46
CA LEU A 157 -16.96 3.82 13.21
C LEU A 157 -15.42 3.89 13.11
N PHE A 158 -14.71 3.23 14.06
CA PHE A 158 -13.25 3.16 14.00
C PHE A 158 -12.78 2.52 12.70
N SER A 159 -13.38 1.40 12.29
CA SER A 159 -13.04 0.67 11.08
C SER A 159 -13.15 1.56 9.82
N VAL A 160 -14.30 2.20 9.59
CA VAL A 160 -14.49 3.06 8.42
C VAL A 160 -13.61 4.30 8.47
N LYS A 161 -13.46 4.94 9.63
CA LYS A 161 -12.62 6.15 9.80
C LYS A 161 -11.14 5.84 9.61
N SER A 162 -10.65 4.75 10.18
CA SER A 162 -9.27 4.28 10.02
C SER A 162 -8.95 3.95 8.55
N LEU A 163 -9.86 3.25 7.88
CA LEU A 163 -9.68 2.90 6.47
C LEU A 163 -9.69 4.14 5.56
N ALA A 164 -10.65 5.06 5.77
CA ALA A 164 -10.74 6.31 5.03
C ALA A 164 -9.50 7.20 5.21
N ALA A 165 -8.79 7.10 6.34
CA ALA A 165 -7.57 7.86 6.60
C ALA A 165 -6.45 7.61 5.57
N ASN A 166 -6.47 6.48 4.84
CA ASN A 166 -5.53 6.24 3.73
C ASN A 166 -5.65 7.32 2.63
N GLY A 167 -6.84 7.89 2.44
CA GLY A 167 -7.08 9.00 1.50
C GLY A 167 -6.28 10.28 1.81
N ILE A 168 -5.75 10.43 3.04
CA ILE A 168 -4.88 11.58 3.40
C ILE A 168 -3.56 11.53 2.59
N LEU A 169 -3.00 10.35 2.37
CA LEU A 169 -1.77 10.15 1.57
C LEU A 169 -2.06 9.79 0.12
N VAL A 170 -3.23 9.20 -0.15
CA VAL A 170 -3.65 8.69 -1.46
C VAL A 170 -5.02 9.27 -1.80
N PRO A 171 -5.11 10.52 -2.30
CA PRO A 171 -6.39 11.21 -2.52
C PRO A 171 -7.37 10.50 -3.47
N ASP A 172 -6.88 9.64 -4.36
CA ASP A 172 -7.73 8.84 -5.23
C ASP A 172 -8.38 7.62 -4.54
N PHE A 173 -7.97 7.29 -3.32
CA PHE A 173 -8.59 6.22 -2.54
C PHE A 173 -9.77 6.76 -1.75
N THR A 174 -10.97 6.23 -2.00
CA THR A 174 -12.20 6.53 -1.26
C THR A 174 -12.91 5.26 -0.83
N LEU A 175 -13.73 5.34 0.21
CA LEU A 175 -14.55 4.21 0.64
C LEU A 175 -15.69 3.92 -0.34
N GLU A 176 -16.11 4.92 -1.14
CA GLU A 176 -17.04 4.72 -2.25
C GLU A 176 -16.48 3.71 -3.26
N LEU A 177 -15.23 3.91 -3.73
CA LEU A 177 -14.60 3.00 -4.69
C LEU A 177 -14.43 1.60 -4.11
N LEU A 178 -14.11 1.50 -2.81
CA LEU A 178 -13.99 0.22 -2.13
C LEU A 178 -15.35 -0.49 -2.00
N GLY A 179 -16.41 0.25 -1.67
CA GLY A 179 -17.78 -0.27 -1.63
C GLY A 179 -18.27 -0.75 -2.99
N VAL A 180 -18.04 0.04 -4.05
CA VAL A 180 -18.38 -0.33 -5.44
C VAL A 180 -17.62 -1.57 -5.89
N LEU A 181 -16.33 -1.69 -5.55
CA LEU A 181 -15.56 -2.91 -5.76
C LEU A 181 -16.19 -4.09 -5.01
N GLY A 182 -16.51 -3.92 -3.73
CA GLY A 182 -17.18 -4.94 -2.92
C GLY A 182 -18.47 -5.46 -3.56
N LEU A 183 -19.34 -4.57 -4.05
CA LEU A 183 -20.58 -4.95 -4.74
C LEU A 183 -20.33 -5.77 -6.02
N ALA A 184 -19.24 -5.47 -6.74
CA ALA A 184 -18.89 -6.18 -7.97
C ALA A 184 -18.39 -7.60 -7.72
N ILE A 185 -17.62 -7.80 -6.65
CA ILE A 185 -17.05 -9.12 -6.30
C ILE A 185 -17.98 -9.96 -5.43
N ALA A 186 -18.96 -9.35 -4.73
CA ALA A 186 -19.93 -10.05 -3.90
C ALA A 186 -20.72 -11.11 -4.69
N THR A 187 -20.75 -12.33 -4.15
CA THR A 187 -21.40 -13.49 -4.78
C THR A 187 -22.74 -13.87 -4.13
N THR A 188 -22.91 -13.49 -2.87
CA THR A 188 -24.12 -13.81 -2.08
C THR A 188 -24.93 -12.54 -1.75
N VAL A 189 -26.18 -12.74 -1.32
CA VAL A 189 -27.06 -11.65 -0.87
C VAL A 189 -26.49 -11.02 0.40
N ASP A 190 -25.97 -11.84 1.32
CA ASP A 190 -25.41 -11.37 2.60
C ASP A 190 -24.16 -10.48 2.38
N GLU A 191 -23.28 -10.87 1.45
CA GLU A 191 -22.11 -10.05 1.08
C GLU A 191 -22.53 -8.70 0.49
N LYS A 192 -23.54 -8.68 -0.39
CA LYS A 192 -24.07 -7.41 -0.95
C LYS A 192 -24.67 -6.52 0.12
N GLU A 193 -25.40 -7.11 1.07
CA GLU A 193 -25.95 -6.38 2.21
C GLU A 193 -24.82 -5.82 3.09
N ALA A 194 -23.77 -6.60 3.34
CA ALA A 194 -22.58 -6.13 4.07
C ALA A 194 -21.92 -4.91 3.38
N CYS A 195 -21.74 -4.96 2.04
CA CYS A 195 -21.20 -3.85 1.26
C CYS A 195 -22.08 -2.60 1.35
N ASN A 196 -23.41 -2.75 1.27
CA ASN A 196 -24.33 -1.63 1.43
C ASN A 196 -24.23 -1.02 2.83
N ARG A 197 -24.20 -1.84 3.89
CA ARG A 197 -24.01 -1.38 5.27
C ARG A 197 -22.67 -0.68 5.49
N PHE A 198 -21.61 -1.15 4.84
CA PHE A 198 -20.30 -0.48 4.84
C PHE A 198 -20.41 0.93 4.27
N MET A 199 -21.00 1.08 3.08
CA MET A 199 -21.17 2.39 2.44
C MET A 199 -22.11 3.31 3.23
N GLU A 200 -23.25 2.80 3.73
CA GLU A 200 -24.17 3.55 4.59
C GLU A 200 -23.49 4.07 5.86
N THR A 201 -22.64 3.22 6.49
CA THR A 201 -21.89 3.62 7.69
C THR A 201 -20.86 4.70 7.35
N ALA A 202 -20.14 4.56 6.24
CA ALA A 202 -19.17 5.54 5.78
C ALA A 202 -19.85 6.88 5.44
N GLU A 203 -20.97 6.84 4.72
CA GLU A 203 -21.74 8.04 4.33
C GLU A 203 -22.31 8.78 5.53
N LYS A 204 -22.98 8.05 6.45
CA LYS A 204 -23.54 8.61 7.68
C LYS A 204 -22.49 9.38 8.51
N ASN A 205 -21.24 8.96 8.46
CA ASN A 205 -20.15 9.54 9.20
C ASN A 205 -19.28 10.50 8.36
N GLY A 206 -19.64 10.75 7.10
CA GLY A 206 -18.95 11.71 6.22
C GLY A 206 -17.62 11.21 5.66
N TYR A 207 -17.38 9.89 5.62
CA TYR A 207 -16.11 9.30 5.17
C TYR A 207 -16.21 8.52 3.85
N LEU A 208 -17.37 8.53 3.20
CA LEU A 208 -17.55 7.78 1.95
C LEU A 208 -16.69 8.34 0.82
N HIS A 209 -16.63 9.67 0.69
CA HIS A 209 -15.96 10.37 -0.41
C HIS A 209 -14.67 11.08 -0.01
N GLU A 210 -14.51 11.41 1.27
CA GLU A 210 -13.39 12.20 1.77
C GLU A 210 -12.71 11.52 2.98
N PRO A 211 -11.39 11.71 3.15
CA PRO A 211 -10.72 11.23 4.34
C PRO A 211 -11.12 12.06 5.58
N PRO A 212 -11.00 11.46 6.78
CA PRO A 212 -11.28 12.15 8.03
C PRO A 212 -10.30 13.30 8.25
N LYS A 213 -10.79 14.37 8.89
CA LYS A 213 -9.97 15.46 9.39
C LYS A 213 -9.61 15.19 10.84
N PHE A 214 -8.38 15.49 11.22
CA PHE A 214 -7.86 15.41 12.58
C PHE A 214 -7.31 16.78 12.99
N ALA A 215 -7.27 17.06 14.30
CA ALA A 215 -6.75 18.32 14.81
C ALA A 215 -5.27 18.53 14.43
N ASP A 216 -4.47 17.50 14.57
CA ASP A 216 -3.05 17.47 14.24
C ASP A 216 -2.55 16.02 13.99
N ASP A 217 -1.28 15.89 13.63
CA ASP A 217 -0.63 14.60 13.34
C ASP A 217 -0.52 13.71 14.59
N THR A 218 -0.35 14.28 15.77
CA THR A 218 -0.27 13.54 17.04
C THR A 218 -1.61 12.92 17.40
N SER A 219 -2.69 13.70 17.32
CA SER A 219 -4.06 13.25 17.59
C SER A 219 -4.50 12.19 16.58
N ARG A 220 -4.18 12.39 15.28
CA ARG A 220 -4.41 11.38 14.25
C ARG A 220 -3.72 10.06 14.58
N PHE A 221 -2.42 10.10 14.88
CA PHE A 221 -1.64 8.91 15.17
C PHE A 221 -2.10 8.22 16.47
N ALA A 222 -2.49 8.98 17.48
CA ALA A 222 -3.06 8.44 18.71
C ALA A 222 -4.36 7.68 18.43
N PHE A 223 -5.25 8.23 17.60
CA PHE A 223 -6.49 7.56 17.19
C PHE A 223 -6.20 6.31 16.36
N LEU A 224 -5.42 6.41 15.28
CA LEU A 224 -5.13 5.29 14.39
C LEU A 224 -4.37 4.15 15.08
N SER A 225 -3.54 4.45 16.09
CA SER A 225 -2.84 3.47 16.92
C SER A 225 -3.63 3.00 18.15
N ARG A 226 -4.90 3.37 18.26
CA ARG A 226 -5.82 3.04 19.38
C ARG A 226 -5.32 3.49 20.76
N ARG A 227 -4.47 4.51 20.83
CA ARG A 227 -4.10 5.19 22.06
C ARG A 227 -5.15 6.22 22.50
N SER A 228 -5.98 6.69 21.56
CA SER A 228 -7.19 7.46 21.82
C SER A 228 -8.36 6.76 21.13
N ASN A 229 -9.51 6.71 21.80
CA ASN A 229 -10.75 6.18 21.22
C ASN A 229 -11.60 7.29 20.58
N ASP A 230 -11.23 8.55 20.81
CA ASP A 230 -11.93 9.72 20.27
C ASP A 230 -10.98 10.46 19.32
N SER A 231 -11.45 10.63 18.09
CA SER A 231 -10.69 11.29 17.03
C SER A 231 -10.73 12.81 17.10
N ASP A 232 -11.65 13.38 17.86
CA ASP A 232 -11.88 14.82 17.97
C ASP A 232 -11.13 15.42 19.16
N VAL A 233 -10.55 14.56 20.01
CA VAL A 233 -9.72 14.98 21.15
C VAL A 233 -8.33 15.35 20.68
N VAL A 234 -7.88 16.55 21.07
CA VAL A 234 -6.49 16.98 20.91
C VAL A 234 -5.62 16.26 21.94
N VAL A 235 -4.69 15.44 21.44
CA VAL A 235 -3.75 14.69 22.26
C VAL A 235 -2.45 15.48 22.38
N ALA A 236 -1.98 15.69 23.62
CA ALA A 236 -0.71 16.35 23.85
C ALA A 236 0.48 15.52 23.34
N ASP A 237 1.45 16.18 22.74
CA ASP A 237 2.71 15.54 22.34
C ASP A 237 3.58 15.31 23.60
N ASP A 238 3.73 14.05 23.99
CA ASP A 238 4.56 13.60 25.11
C ASP A 238 5.94 13.09 24.68
N THR A 239 6.28 13.22 23.38
CA THR A 239 7.57 12.78 22.85
C THR A 239 8.66 13.80 23.09
N TRP A 240 9.92 13.33 23.23
CA TRP A 240 11.06 14.23 23.45
C TRP A 240 11.62 14.83 22.16
N GLY A 241 11.24 14.34 21.01
CA GLY A 241 11.73 14.79 19.71
C GLY A 241 11.41 13.82 18.59
N GLU A 242 11.85 14.14 17.37
CA GLU A 242 11.51 13.41 16.17
C GLU A 242 12.71 12.71 15.54
N ILE A 243 12.50 11.46 15.12
CA ILE A 243 13.42 10.69 14.28
C ILE A 243 12.90 10.70 12.85
N ILE A 244 13.75 10.99 11.89
CA ILE A 244 13.37 10.94 10.48
C ILE A 244 13.84 9.61 9.90
N MET A 245 12.87 8.79 9.48
CA MET A 245 13.10 7.50 8.81
C MET A 245 12.95 7.68 7.30
N MET A 246 14.02 7.43 6.56
CA MET A 246 13.94 7.43 5.10
C MET A 246 13.39 6.10 4.61
N ALA A 247 12.53 6.14 3.58
CA ALA A 247 12.04 4.97 2.86
C ALA A 247 12.15 5.20 1.34
N GLY A 248 12.36 4.14 0.57
CA GLY A 248 12.45 4.22 -0.88
C GLY A 248 13.59 3.38 -1.46
N LEU A 249 13.45 3.03 -2.72
CA LEU A 249 14.38 2.15 -3.44
C LEU A 249 15.77 2.79 -3.61
N PRO A 250 16.82 2.01 -3.91
CA PRO A 250 18.11 2.58 -4.32
C PRO A 250 17.96 3.50 -5.54
N GLY A 251 18.65 4.63 -5.56
CA GLY A 251 18.59 5.60 -6.66
C GLY A 251 17.46 6.62 -6.59
N THR A 252 16.58 6.58 -5.58
CA THR A 252 15.47 7.55 -5.42
C THR A 252 15.89 8.90 -4.85
N GLY A 253 17.18 9.12 -4.54
CA GLY A 253 17.68 10.43 -4.11
C GLY A 253 17.62 10.72 -2.61
N LYS A 254 17.49 9.71 -1.75
CA LYS A 254 17.43 9.85 -0.28
C LYS A 254 18.60 10.68 0.28
N ASP A 255 19.84 10.35 -0.08
CA ASP A 255 21.03 11.06 0.42
C ASP A 255 21.03 12.53 -0.01
N THR A 256 20.59 12.82 -1.24
CA THR A 256 20.47 14.20 -1.74
C THR A 256 19.39 14.96 -0.97
N TRP A 257 18.27 14.34 -0.70
CA TRP A 257 17.20 14.95 0.08
C TRP A 257 17.66 15.24 1.51
N ILE A 258 18.34 14.29 2.16
CA ILE A 258 18.92 14.48 3.51
C ILE A 258 19.87 15.67 3.52
N GLY A 259 20.84 15.71 2.61
CA GLY A 259 21.82 16.78 2.56
C GLY A 259 21.26 18.17 2.28
N ARG A 260 20.07 18.26 1.66
CA ARG A 260 19.38 19.53 1.41
C ARG A 260 18.49 19.99 2.56
N ASN A 261 17.85 19.06 3.26
CA ASN A 261 16.81 19.38 4.23
C ASN A 261 17.28 19.27 5.69
N HIS A 262 18.21 18.37 5.98
CA HIS A 262 18.67 18.08 7.35
C HIS A 262 20.17 17.77 7.40
N PRO A 263 21.04 18.65 6.87
CA PRO A 263 22.50 18.44 6.86
C PRO A 263 23.10 18.41 8.28
N GLU A 264 22.39 18.97 9.26
CA GLU A 264 22.83 19.12 10.65
C GLU A 264 22.57 17.89 11.51
N LEU A 265 21.64 17.00 11.10
CA LEU A 265 21.27 15.86 11.93
C LEU A 265 22.29 14.72 11.79
N PRO A 266 22.66 14.06 12.92
CA PRO A 266 23.43 12.84 12.85
C PRO A 266 22.64 11.75 12.08
N MET A 267 23.35 10.98 11.28
CA MET A 267 22.74 9.98 10.41
C MET A 267 23.26 8.58 10.72
N ILE A 268 22.33 7.63 10.82
CA ILE A 268 22.62 6.19 10.79
C ILE A 268 22.32 5.71 9.39
N SER A 269 23.36 5.41 8.62
CA SER A 269 23.28 4.87 7.26
C SER A 269 23.79 3.45 7.22
N LEU A 270 22.94 2.51 6.79
CA LEU A 270 23.36 1.10 6.65
C LEU A 270 24.44 0.95 5.57
N ASP A 271 24.40 1.77 4.53
CA ASP A 271 25.41 1.75 3.46
C ASP A 271 26.80 2.24 3.99
N GLU A 272 26.82 3.24 4.84
CA GLU A 272 28.06 3.73 5.47
C GLU A 272 28.61 2.73 6.49
N ILE A 273 27.73 2.13 7.30
CA ILE A 273 28.12 1.09 8.25
C ILE A 273 28.73 -0.10 7.52
N ARG A 274 28.16 -0.55 6.38
CA ARG A 274 28.77 -1.63 5.56
C ARG A 274 30.21 -1.30 5.15
N LYS A 275 30.44 -0.06 4.70
CA LYS A 275 31.79 0.38 4.31
C LYS A 275 32.74 0.39 5.50
N GLU A 276 32.29 0.89 6.64
CA GLU A 276 33.09 0.99 7.88
C GLU A 276 33.55 -0.37 8.40
N ILE A 277 32.65 -1.36 8.41
CA ILE A 277 32.98 -2.70 8.92
C ILE A 277 33.32 -3.71 7.81
N HIS A 278 33.52 -3.21 6.57
CA HIS A 278 33.92 -3.99 5.39
C HIS A 278 33.03 -5.20 5.08
N VAL A 279 31.70 -5.07 5.25
CA VAL A 279 30.71 -6.09 4.90
C VAL A 279 30.09 -5.77 3.54
N LEU A 280 30.10 -6.74 2.62
CA LEU A 280 29.47 -6.59 1.31
C LEU A 280 27.94 -6.73 1.38
N PRO A 281 27.19 -6.12 0.45
CA PRO A 281 25.72 -6.28 0.39
C PRO A 281 25.23 -7.72 0.20
N THR A 282 26.12 -8.61 -0.31
CA THR A 282 25.84 -10.04 -0.56
C THR A 282 26.17 -10.93 0.63
N GLU A 283 26.86 -10.40 1.64
CA GLU A 283 27.21 -11.12 2.87
C GLU A 283 26.10 -11.01 3.93
N PRO A 284 26.15 -11.81 5.01
CA PRO A 284 25.21 -11.70 6.13
C PRO A 284 25.18 -10.27 6.70
N GLN A 285 23.99 -9.69 6.84
CA GLN A 285 23.80 -8.29 7.22
C GLN A 285 23.61 -8.07 8.73
N GLU A 286 23.59 -9.14 9.53
CA GLU A 286 23.39 -9.06 10.97
C GLU A 286 24.40 -8.14 11.70
N PRO A 287 25.70 -8.13 11.36
CA PRO A 287 26.65 -7.20 12.00
C PRO A 287 26.32 -5.74 11.70
N VAL A 288 25.93 -5.43 10.44
CA VAL A 288 25.54 -4.08 10.01
C VAL A 288 24.31 -3.62 10.78
N VAL A 289 23.29 -4.46 10.82
CA VAL A 289 22.03 -4.16 11.50
C VAL A 289 22.26 -4.01 13.01
N SER A 290 23.06 -4.89 13.63
CA SER A 290 23.38 -4.83 15.05
C SER A 290 24.09 -3.53 15.43
N LEU A 291 25.07 -3.09 14.64
CA LEU A 291 25.78 -1.83 14.88
C LEU A 291 24.85 -0.62 14.68
N ALA A 292 23.99 -0.63 13.64
CA ALA A 292 23.01 0.41 13.44
C ALA A 292 22.06 0.55 14.64
N TYR A 293 21.53 -0.56 15.15
CA TYR A 293 20.67 -0.55 16.34
C TYR A 293 21.42 -0.12 17.62
N SER A 294 22.72 -0.46 17.76
CA SER A 294 23.55 -0.01 18.87
C SER A 294 23.67 1.52 18.86
N ARG A 295 24.01 2.12 17.72
CA ARG A 295 24.08 3.59 17.54
C ARG A 295 22.72 4.26 17.77
N ALA A 296 21.63 3.67 17.25
CA ALA A 296 20.29 4.18 17.49
C ALA A 296 19.97 4.24 18.99
N ARG A 297 20.28 3.18 19.76
CA ARG A 297 20.05 3.16 21.19
C ARG A 297 20.87 4.22 21.92
N GLU A 298 22.06 4.55 21.48
CA GLU A 298 22.87 5.63 22.03
C GLU A 298 22.19 6.98 21.83
N PHE A 299 21.79 7.32 20.59
CA PHE A 299 21.06 8.56 20.34
C PHE A 299 19.73 8.63 21.09
N LEU A 300 18.99 7.53 21.15
CA LEU A 300 17.72 7.44 21.87
C LEU A 300 17.86 7.67 23.37
N ARG A 301 18.89 7.09 24.03
CA ARG A 301 19.18 7.34 25.46
C ARG A 301 19.52 8.79 25.74
N ASN A 302 20.25 9.41 24.82
CA ASN A 302 20.66 10.81 24.92
C ASN A 302 19.58 11.80 24.43
N LYS A 303 18.42 11.29 24.00
CA LYS A 303 17.33 12.08 23.39
C LYS A 303 17.83 12.97 22.25
N THR A 304 18.71 12.44 21.42
CA THR A 304 19.30 13.13 20.26
C THR A 304 18.50 12.77 19.01
N PRO A 305 17.87 13.74 18.31
CA PRO A 305 17.24 13.52 17.01
C PRO A 305 18.27 13.03 15.98
N PHE A 306 17.86 12.09 15.13
CA PHE A 306 18.73 11.55 14.09
C PHE A 306 17.97 11.08 12.85
N LEU A 307 18.69 10.85 11.78
CA LEU A 307 18.20 10.26 10.53
C LEU A 307 18.49 8.76 10.49
N TRP A 308 17.48 7.97 10.21
CA TRP A 308 17.63 6.56 9.91
C TRP A 308 17.54 6.36 8.40
N ASN A 309 18.69 6.20 7.73
CA ASN A 309 18.79 6.11 6.28
C ASN A 309 19.00 4.66 5.83
N ALA A 310 17.91 4.07 5.34
CA ALA A 310 17.89 2.75 4.72
C ALA A 310 16.79 2.69 3.65
N THR A 311 16.63 1.56 2.96
CA THR A 311 15.56 1.39 1.97
C THR A 311 14.18 1.29 2.60
N ASN A 312 14.06 0.61 3.73
CA ASN A 312 12.85 0.48 4.56
C ASN A 312 11.57 0.13 3.75
N ILE A 313 11.71 -0.82 2.81
CA ILE A 313 10.71 -1.14 1.79
C ILE A 313 9.56 -2.02 2.26
N SER A 314 9.63 -2.63 3.43
CA SER A 314 8.56 -3.49 3.94
C SER A 314 8.07 -3.02 5.31
N THR A 315 6.80 -3.28 5.58
CA THR A 315 6.16 -2.96 6.85
C THR A 315 6.85 -3.67 8.03
N ASP A 316 7.27 -4.93 7.87
CA ASP A 316 7.96 -5.68 8.94
C ASP A 316 9.31 -5.05 9.33
N ILE A 317 10.07 -4.58 8.34
CA ILE A 317 11.34 -3.88 8.58
C ILE A 317 11.07 -2.57 9.32
N ARG A 318 10.12 -1.77 8.86
CA ARG A 318 9.76 -0.49 9.49
C ARG A 318 9.24 -0.70 10.91
N ASN A 319 8.34 -1.66 11.13
CA ASN A 319 7.75 -1.93 12.44
C ASN A 319 8.79 -2.26 13.52
N ARG A 320 9.87 -2.97 13.16
CA ARG A 320 10.96 -3.25 14.13
C ARG A 320 11.65 -1.98 14.59
N GLN A 321 11.90 -1.04 13.68
CA GLN A 321 12.54 0.23 13.99
C GLN A 321 11.56 1.16 14.73
N LEU A 322 10.33 1.27 14.25
CA LEU A 322 9.27 2.06 14.90
C LEU A 322 9.02 1.62 16.33
N SER A 323 8.97 0.31 16.59
CA SER A 323 8.82 -0.25 17.91
C SER A 323 10.00 0.12 18.84
N LEU A 324 11.24 0.08 18.33
CA LEU A 324 12.39 0.52 19.10
C LEU A 324 12.28 2.00 19.44
N PHE A 325 11.99 2.87 18.47
CA PHE A 325 11.95 4.32 18.68
C PHE A 325 10.82 4.71 19.64
N ALA A 326 9.65 4.06 19.54
CA ALA A 326 8.52 4.26 20.44
C ALA A 326 8.84 3.85 21.90
N GLN A 327 9.61 2.78 22.13
CA GLN A 327 10.04 2.36 23.47
C GLN A 327 10.85 3.43 24.20
N TYR A 328 11.52 4.32 23.47
CA TYR A 328 12.27 5.43 24.04
C TYR A 328 11.50 6.76 24.03
N GLY A 329 10.22 6.76 23.67
CA GLY A 329 9.37 7.94 23.64
C GLY A 329 9.73 8.95 22.54
N ALA A 330 10.29 8.48 21.41
CA ALA A 330 10.54 9.32 20.25
C ALA A 330 9.34 9.33 19.30
N ALA A 331 9.05 10.48 18.70
CA ALA A 331 8.18 10.55 17.53
C ALA A 331 8.92 10.09 16.28
N VAL A 332 8.18 9.62 15.29
CA VAL A 332 8.77 9.25 13.98
C VAL A 332 8.06 9.97 12.85
N ARG A 333 8.86 10.50 11.94
CA ARG A 333 8.46 10.98 10.62
C ARG A 333 9.04 10.05 9.58
N ILE A 334 8.20 9.43 8.75
CA ILE A 334 8.65 8.62 7.61
C ILE A 334 8.60 9.47 6.36
N VAL A 335 9.73 9.55 5.66
CA VAL A 335 9.85 10.25 4.38
C VAL A 335 10.13 9.21 3.30
N TYR A 336 9.12 8.96 2.46
CA TYR A 336 9.21 8.07 1.32
C TYR A 336 9.57 8.85 0.06
N LEU A 337 10.64 8.45 -0.62
CA LEU A 337 11.06 9.04 -1.88
C LEU A 337 10.85 8.08 -3.05
N GLU A 338 10.29 8.62 -4.11
CA GLU A 338 10.10 7.92 -5.37
C GLU A 338 10.50 8.79 -6.57
N THR A 339 10.87 8.14 -7.66
CA THR A 339 11.11 8.76 -8.97
C THR A 339 10.64 7.80 -10.07
N SER A 340 10.65 8.24 -11.33
CA SER A 340 10.33 7.36 -12.44
C SER A 340 11.32 6.17 -12.54
N VAL A 341 10.88 5.07 -13.15
CA VAL A 341 11.70 3.86 -13.31
C VAL A 341 12.98 4.17 -14.06
N ASP A 342 12.88 4.92 -15.16
CA ASP A 342 14.03 5.24 -16.01
C ASP A 342 15.05 6.12 -15.27
N GLU A 343 14.55 7.12 -14.54
CA GLU A 343 15.41 8.01 -13.75
C GLU A 343 16.07 7.25 -12.59
N GLN A 344 15.33 6.34 -11.93
CA GLN A 344 15.89 5.50 -10.88
C GLN A 344 17.06 4.65 -11.40
N TYR A 345 16.89 3.99 -12.55
CA TYR A 345 17.96 3.19 -13.14
C TYR A 345 19.13 4.05 -13.60
N ARG A 346 18.85 5.22 -14.19
CA ARG A 346 19.90 6.18 -14.57
C ARG A 346 20.73 6.61 -13.36
N ARG A 347 20.07 7.00 -12.26
CA ARG A 347 20.76 7.41 -11.02
C ARG A 347 21.51 6.23 -10.39
N ASN A 348 20.92 5.04 -10.36
CA ASN A 348 21.57 3.85 -9.80
C ASN A 348 22.85 3.50 -10.56
N ARG A 349 22.86 3.55 -11.89
CA ARG A 349 24.07 3.30 -12.71
C ARG A 349 25.19 4.32 -12.47
N ASN A 350 24.84 5.55 -12.10
CA ASN A 350 25.80 6.62 -11.84
C ASN A 350 26.31 6.65 -10.37
N ARG A 351 25.89 5.71 -9.52
CA ARG A 351 26.37 5.60 -8.14
C ARG A 351 27.75 4.97 -8.07
N VAL A 352 28.54 5.38 -7.06
CA VAL A 352 29.83 4.72 -6.72
C VAL A 352 29.61 3.24 -6.35
N ALA A 353 28.52 2.95 -5.61
CA ALA A 353 28.10 1.59 -5.27
C ALA A 353 26.80 1.26 -6.01
N VAL A 354 26.94 0.75 -7.23
CA VAL A 354 25.80 0.34 -8.07
C VAL A 354 25.11 -0.88 -7.45
N VAL A 355 23.78 -0.81 -7.30
CA VAL A 355 22.97 -1.97 -6.91
C VAL A 355 22.57 -2.73 -8.17
N PRO A 356 22.75 -4.07 -8.25
CA PRO A 356 22.35 -4.85 -9.41
C PRO A 356 20.87 -4.61 -9.76
N GLU A 357 20.56 -4.45 -11.04
CA GLU A 357 19.19 -4.13 -11.52
C GLU A 357 18.18 -5.20 -11.11
N GLU A 358 18.57 -6.47 -11.09
CA GLU A 358 17.74 -7.58 -10.60
C GLU A 358 17.39 -7.44 -9.10
N ALA A 359 18.33 -6.92 -8.30
CA ALA A 359 18.08 -6.68 -6.88
C ALA A 359 17.10 -5.50 -6.71
N VAL A 360 17.24 -4.43 -7.49
CA VAL A 360 16.30 -3.30 -7.49
C VAL A 360 14.90 -3.75 -7.92
N THR A 361 14.81 -4.58 -8.97
CA THR A 361 13.54 -5.16 -9.45
C THR A 361 12.88 -6.03 -8.39
N ARG A 362 13.66 -6.87 -7.70
CA ARG A 362 13.16 -7.70 -6.60
C ARG A 362 12.64 -6.83 -5.44
N MET A 363 13.39 -5.78 -5.07
CA MET A 363 12.94 -4.83 -4.04
C MET A 363 11.64 -4.14 -4.44
N ARG A 364 11.48 -3.74 -5.72
CA ARG A 364 10.25 -3.10 -6.23
C ARG A 364 9.05 -4.03 -6.16
N ARG A 365 9.23 -5.32 -6.44
CA ARG A 365 8.15 -6.33 -6.35
C ARG A 365 7.61 -6.53 -4.94
N HIS A 366 8.43 -6.28 -3.92
CA HIS A 366 8.07 -6.45 -2.50
C HIS A 366 7.96 -5.12 -1.75
N LEU A 367 7.92 -4.02 -2.49
CA LEU A 367 7.76 -2.70 -1.88
C LEU A 367 6.33 -2.53 -1.38
N VAL A 368 6.22 -2.22 -0.10
CA VAL A 368 5.00 -1.73 0.54
C VAL A 368 5.27 -0.30 0.98
N LEU A 369 4.49 0.67 0.45
CA LEU A 369 4.64 2.06 0.85
C LEU A 369 4.32 2.23 2.34
N PRO A 370 4.99 3.17 3.03
CA PRO A 370 4.60 3.55 4.39
C PRO A 370 3.16 4.06 4.41
N THR A 371 2.37 3.61 5.36
CA THR A 371 0.98 4.03 5.49
C THR A 371 0.82 5.11 6.54
N ILE A 372 -0.30 5.83 6.49
CA ILE A 372 -0.66 6.87 7.47
C ILE A 372 -0.76 6.34 8.92
N HIS A 373 -0.89 5.01 9.08
CA HIS A 373 -1.01 4.32 10.35
C HIS A 373 0.34 4.02 11.02
N GLU A 374 1.44 4.06 10.28
CA GLU A 374 2.73 3.56 10.79
C GLU A 374 3.45 4.55 11.70
N ALA A 375 3.30 5.86 11.44
CA ALA A 375 4.05 6.88 12.16
C ALA A 375 3.23 8.16 12.39
N ARG A 376 3.72 9.00 13.31
CA ARG A 376 3.09 10.28 13.58
C ARG A 376 3.00 11.15 12.32
N ARG A 377 4.03 11.12 11.46
CA ARG A 377 4.02 11.81 10.17
C ARG A 377 4.55 10.90 9.07
N VAL A 378 3.84 10.86 7.96
CA VAL A 378 4.25 10.11 6.76
C VAL A 378 4.13 11.04 5.57
N GLU A 379 5.16 11.12 4.75
CA GLU A 379 5.21 11.99 3.57
C GLU A 379 5.71 11.21 2.36
N TYR A 380 5.07 11.45 1.21
CA TYR A 380 5.53 10.97 -0.08
C TYR A 380 6.14 12.13 -0.88
N ILE A 381 7.34 11.94 -1.37
CA ILE A 381 8.09 12.94 -2.12
C ILE A 381 8.52 12.38 -3.47
N MET A 382 8.10 13.05 -4.53
CA MET A 382 8.54 12.76 -5.89
C MET A 382 9.78 13.59 -6.23
N VAL A 383 10.83 12.97 -6.80
CA VAL A 383 12.13 13.59 -7.07
C VAL A 383 12.66 13.29 -8.47
#